data_56c9e769020e735f2e35a4c9255b547f
#
_entry.id   56c9e769020e735f2e35a4c9255b547f
#
_cell.length_a   1.000
_cell.length_b   1.000
_cell.length_c   1.000
_cell.angle_alpha   90.00
_cell.angle_beta   90.00
_cell.angle_gamma   90.00
#
_symmetry.space_group_name_H-M   'P 1'
#
loop_
_entity.id
_entity.type
_entity.pdbx_description
1 polymer ?
#
loop_
_entity_poly.entity_id
_entity_poly.type
_entity_poly.pdbx_seq_one_letter_code
_entity_poly.pdbx_strand_id
1 'polypeptide(L)'
;MSNIKTKFINDPENITSELLEGYVLAYRDYVKLAGENIVVRVKPKKEGQVAIVTLGGSGHEPALSGFVGRGMLDCSVVGDVFAAPGAQRVFQALQLMKCEAGILLVV
;
A
#
# COMPACT_ATOMS: atom_id res chain seq x y z
N MET A 1 -18.36 -7.67 -34.20
CA MET A 1 -16.95 -7.39 -34.25
C MET A 1 -16.36 -7.40 -32.86
N SER A 2 -15.28 -8.08 -32.67
CA SER A 2 -14.64 -8.21 -31.36
C SER A 2 -13.75 -6.99 -31.06
N ASN A 3 -13.90 -6.41 -29.87
CA ASN A 3 -13.02 -5.36 -29.36
C ASN A 3 -12.02 -5.92 -28.35
N ILE A 4 -11.49 -7.10 -28.64
CA ILE A 4 -10.51 -7.73 -27.75
C ILE A 4 -9.24 -6.89 -27.75
N LYS A 5 -8.90 -6.41 -26.56
CA LYS A 5 -7.62 -5.72 -26.32
C LYS A 5 -6.72 -6.63 -25.52
N THR A 6 -5.52 -6.87 -26.05
CA THR A 6 -4.51 -7.64 -25.32
C THR A 6 -3.86 -6.75 -24.28
N LYS A 7 -3.82 -7.20 -23.04
CA LYS A 7 -3.19 -6.51 -21.91
C LYS A 7 -2.28 -7.48 -21.17
N PHE A 8 -1.27 -6.94 -20.49
CA PHE A 8 -0.35 -7.73 -19.67
C PHE A 8 -0.90 -7.88 -18.26
N ILE A 9 -2.09 -8.45 -18.14
CA ILE A 9 -2.75 -8.73 -16.87
C ILE A 9 -3.30 -10.15 -16.90
N ASN A 10 -3.46 -10.73 -15.73
CA ASN A 10 -4.13 -12.00 -15.56
C ASN A 10 -5.63 -11.73 -15.33
N ASP A 11 -6.17 -12.08 -14.17
CA ASP A 11 -7.55 -11.75 -13.83
C ASP A 11 -7.65 -10.25 -13.46
N PRO A 12 -8.57 -9.48 -14.08
CA PRO A 12 -8.74 -8.07 -13.73
C PRO A 12 -9.03 -7.81 -12.26
N GLU A 13 -9.68 -8.72 -11.56
CA GLU A 13 -9.96 -8.58 -10.13
C GLU A 13 -8.72 -8.66 -9.26
N ASN A 14 -7.64 -9.24 -9.78
CA ASN A 14 -6.39 -9.45 -9.05
C ASN A 14 -5.29 -8.46 -9.45
N ILE A 15 -5.59 -7.44 -10.23
CA ILE A 15 -4.58 -6.48 -10.72
C ILE A 15 -3.81 -5.88 -9.57
N THR A 16 -4.50 -5.31 -8.59
CA THR A 16 -3.85 -4.61 -7.48
C THR A 16 -3.06 -5.55 -6.60
N SER A 17 -3.64 -6.70 -6.23
CA SER A 17 -2.94 -7.67 -5.37
C SER A 17 -1.69 -8.23 -6.04
N GLU A 18 -1.76 -8.56 -7.32
CA GLU A 18 -0.60 -9.06 -8.07
C GLU A 18 0.46 -7.99 -8.29
N LEU A 19 0.04 -6.74 -8.55
CA LEU A 19 0.94 -5.60 -8.62
C LEU A 19 1.75 -5.46 -7.33
N LEU A 20 1.08 -5.50 -6.20
CA LEU A 20 1.73 -5.33 -4.89
C LEU A 20 2.60 -6.52 -4.51
N GLU A 21 2.19 -7.73 -4.87
CA GLU A 21 3.04 -8.92 -4.69
C GLU A 21 4.36 -8.77 -5.44
N GLY A 22 4.29 -8.36 -6.70
CA GLY A 22 5.48 -8.11 -7.50
C GLY A 22 6.33 -6.97 -6.97
N TYR A 23 5.69 -5.89 -6.54
CA TYR A 23 6.37 -4.72 -5.99
C TYR A 23 7.15 -5.07 -4.72
N VAL A 24 6.51 -5.75 -3.75
CA VAL A 24 7.20 -6.11 -2.50
C VAL A 24 8.26 -7.19 -2.70
N LEU A 25 8.09 -8.03 -3.71
CA LEU A 25 9.12 -9.00 -4.07
C LEU A 25 10.37 -8.31 -4.63
N ALA A 26 10.17 -7.31 -5.49
CA ALA A 26 11.27 -6.54 -6.07
C ALA A 26 12.00 -5.69 -5.04
N TYR A 27 11.30 -5.16 -4.06
CA TYR A 27 11.82 -4.27 -3.03
C TYR A 27 11.76 -4.87 -1.61
N ARG A 28 11.91 -6.19 -1.51
CA ARG A 28 11.75 -6.95 -0.25
C ARG A 28 12.66 -6.51 0.89
N ASP A 29 13.76 -5.84 0.58
CA ASP A 29 14.66 -5.32 1.62
C ASP A 29 14.10 -4.06 2.30
N TYR A 30 13.09 -3.44 1.70
CA TYR A 30 12.54 -2.16 2.16
C TYR A 30 11.09 -2.25 2.57
N VAL A 31 10.28 -3.02 1.86
CA VAL A 31 8.83 -3.09 2.05
C VAL A 31 8.31 -4.52 2.10
N LYS A 32 7.16 -4.69 2.73
CA LYS A 32 6.42 -5.95 2.78
C LYS A 32 4.93 -5.69 2.83
N LEU A 33 4.14 -6.71 2.56
CA LEU A 33 2.69 -6.68 2.77
C LEU A 33 2.38 -7.07 4.22
N ALA A 34 1.54 -6.29 4.88
CA ALA A 34 1.13 -6.53 6.28
C ALA A 34 -0.36 -6.84 6.39
N GLY A 35 -0.98 -7.24 5.31
CA GLY A 35 -2.40 -7.52 5.19
C GLY A 35 -2.81 -7.38 3.75
N GLU A 36 -4.10 -7.40 3.48
CA GLU A 36 -4.59 -7.27 2.12
C GLU A 36 -4.34 -5.85 1.59
N ASN A 37 -3.41 -5.75 0.63
CA ASN A 37 -3.07 -4.50 -0.05
C ASN A 37 -2.63 -3.38 0.92
N ILE A 38 -1.92 -3.76 1.96
CA ILE A 38 -1.31 -2.82 2.92
C ILE A 38 0.20 -2.98 2.84
N VAL A 39 0.88 -1.95 2.38
CA VAL A 39 2.34 -1.93 2.23
C VAL A 39 2.95 -1.22 3.43
N VAL A 40 3.90 -1.87 4.08
CA VAL A 40 4.60 -1.31 5.25
C VAL A 40 6.11 -1.44 5.09
N ARG A 41 6.85 -0.67 5.87
CA ARG A 41 8.30 -0.79 5.95
C ARG A 41 8.70 -2.13 6.56
N VAL A 42 9.72 -2.77 6.01
CA VAL A 42 10.31 -3.98 6.61
C VAL A 42 10.91 -3.66 7.99
N LYS A 43 11.62 -2.53 8.10
CA LYS A 43 12.15 -2.06 9.37
C LYS A 43 11.23 -1.02 9.96
N PRO A 44 10.54 -1.32 11.07
CA PRO A 44 9.65 -0.35 11.71
C PRO A 44 10.41 0.88 12.18
N LYS A 45 9.68 1.97 12.33
CA LYS A 45 10.18 3.19 12.92
C LYS A 45 10.52 2.95 14.39
N LYS A 46 11.48 3.71 14.90
CA LYS A 46 11.82 3.68 16.33
C LYS A 46 10.62 4.12 17.18
N GLU A 47 10.54 3.58 18.40
CA GLU A 47 9.54 4.01 19.38
C GLU A 47 9.62 5.52 19.62
N GLY A 48 8.49 6.12 19.94
CA GLY A 48 8.40 7.55 20.22
C GLY A 48 8.26 8.43 18.98
N GLN A 49 8.20 7.85 17.80
CA GLN A 49 7.99 8.60 16.54
C GLN A 49 6.58 8.36 15.99
N VAL A 50 5.98 9.43 15.48
CA VAL A 50 4.65 9.35 14.82
C VAL A 50 4.74 8.49 13.58
N ALA A 51 3.81 7.56 13.43
CA ALA A 51 3.68 6.75 12.22
C ALA A 51 2.95 7.55 11.14
N ILE A 52 3.45 7.53 9.92
CA ILE A 52 2.83 8.22 8.79
C ILE A 52 2.16 7.19 7.89
N VAL A 53 0.84 7.26 7.82
CA VAL A 53 0.01 6.34 7.05
C VAL A 53 -0.71 7.11 5.95
N THR A 54 -0.74 6.54 4.75
CA THR A 54 -1.49 7.11 3.65
C THR A 54 -2.46 6.09 3.07
N LEU A 55 -3.38 6.56 2.25
CA LEU A 55 -4.30 5.72 1.50
C LEU A 55 -4.51 6.28 0.11
N GLY A 56 -4.83 5.44 -0.82
CA GLY A 56 -5.10 5.85 -2.19
C GLY A 56 -5.34 4.66 -3.11
N GLY A 57 -5.72 4.94 -4.34
CA GLY A 57 -5.89 3.92 -5.36
C GLY A 57 -4.57 3.39 -5.90
N SER A 58 -4.66 2.46 -6.83
CA SER A 58 -3.55 1.96 -7.62
C SER A 58 -3.69 2.41 -9.07
N GLY A 59 -2.72 2.09 -9.92
CA GLY A 59 -2.73 2.42 -11.34
C GLY A 59 -1.99 3.69 -11.71
N HIS A 60 -1.47 4.41 -10.72
CA HIS A 60 -0.70 5.64 -10.91
C HIS A 60 0.60 5.61 -10.10
N GLU A 61 1.21 4.43 -9.99
CA GLU A 61 2.47 4.28 -9.26
C GLU A 61 3.53 5.25 -9.81
N PRO A 62 4.40 5.73 -8.94
CA PRO A 62 4.70 5.26 -7.58
C PRO A 62 3.77 5.77 -6.47
N ALA A 63 2.78 6.61 -6.78
CA ALA A 63 1.91 7.16 -5.74
C ALA A 63 0.84 6.13 -5.32
N LEU A 64 0.71 5.81 -4.02
CA LEU A 64 1.56 6.37 -2.98
C LEU A 64 2.43 5.28 -2.36
N SER A 65 2.16 4.01 -2.71
CA SER A 65 2.85 2.85 -2.15
C SER A 65 4.37 2.89 -2.40
N GLY A 66 4.80 3.46 -3.52
CA GLY A 66 6.21 3.60 -3.86
C GLY A 66 7.00 4.54 -2.95
N PHE A 67 6.32 5.28 -2.08
CA PHE A 67 6.96 6.19 -1.13
C PHE A 67 7.06 5.61 0.28
N VAL A 68 6.70 4.35 0.47
CA VAL A 68 6.88 3.66 1.76
C VAL A 68 8.35 3.30 1.91
N GLY A 69 8.97 3.77 2.99
CA GLY A 69 10.36 3.49 3.27
C GLY A 69 10.93 4.43 4.31
N ARG A 70 12.21 4.22 4.60
CA ARG A 70 12.91 5.02 5.59
C ARG A 70 12.93 6.50 5.22
N GLY A 71 12.50 7.34 6.16
CA GLY A 71 12.47 8.79 5.96
C GLY A 71 11.27 9.30 5.18
N MET A 72 10.33 8.40 4.85
CA MET A 72 9.13 8.71 4.08
C MET A 72 7.90 8.09 4.77
N LEU A 73 6.97 7.51 3.99
CA LEU A 73 5.78 6.89 4.55
C LEU A 73 6.13 5.61 5.30
N ASP A 74 5.39 5.33 6.36
CA ASP A 74 5.51 4.07 7.11
C ASP A 74 4.55 3.00 6.62
N CYS A 75 3.41 3.41 6.07
CA CYS A 75 2.37 2.51 5.59
C CYS A 75 1.57 3.16 4.48
N SER A 76 1.21 2.37 3.49
CA SER A 76 0.28 2.78 2.43
C SER A 76 -0.83 1.75 2.29
N VAL A 77 -2.07 2.20 2.38
CA VAL A 77 -3.26 1.37 2.16
C VAL A 77 -3.69 1.54 0.71
N VAL A 78 -3.62 0.48 -0.07
CA VAL A 78 -3.81 0.55 -1.51
C VAL A 78 -5.20 0.03 -1.90
N GLY A 79 -5.94 0.87 -2.61
CA GLY A 79 -7.24 0.52 -3.16
C GLY A 79 -7.15 -0.08 -4.56
N ASP A 80 -8.30 -0.24 -5.18
CA ASP A 80 -8.37 -0.71 -6.57
C ASP A 80 -7.84 0.34 -7.54
N VAL A 81 -7.80 0.00 -8.82
CA VAL A 81 -7.31 0.91 -9.86
C VAL A 81 -8.13 2.20 -9.86
N PHE A 82 -7.47 3.32 -9.60
CA PHE A 82 -8.05 4.66 -9.48
C PHE A 82 -9.21 4.76 -8.48
N ALA A 83 -9.22 3.93 -7.45
CA ALA A 83 -10.25 3.94 -6.41
C ALA A 83 -9.62 3.84 -5.03
N ALA A 84 -10.07 4.67 -4.10
CA ALA A 84 -9.58 4.64 -2.73
C ALA A 84 -9.98 3.34 -2.03
N PRO A 85 -9.19 2.87 -1.06
CA PRO A 85 -9.55 1.69 -0.28
C PRO A 85 -10.76 1.96 0.62
N GLY A 86 -11.48 0.91 0.95
CA GLY A 86 -12.60 1.00 1.88
C GLY A 86 -12.15 1.30 3.32
N ALA A 87 -13.08 1.83 4.11
CA ALA A 87 -12.81 2.23 5.50
C ALA A 87 -12.29 1.08 6.36
N GLN A 88 -12.76 -0.14 6.14
CA GLN A 88 -12.34 -1.30 6.92
C GLN A 88 -10.86 -1.61 6.73
N ARG A 89 -10.36 -1.52 5.50
CA ARG A 89 -8.94 -1.74 5.21
C ARG A 89 -8.06 -0.65 5.82
N VAL A 90 -8.52 0.59 5.76
CA VAL A 90 -7.84 1.72 6.41
C VAL A 90 -7.80 1.51 7.92
N PHE A 91 -8.89 1.06 8.52
CA PHE A 91 -8.94 0.75 9.94
C PHE A 91 -7.94 -0.34 10.32
N GLN A 92 -7.83 -1.40 9.52
CA GLN A 92 -6.84 -2.46 9.75
C GLN A 92 -5.42 -1.90 9.74
N ALA A 93 -5.12 -1.03 8.80
CA ALA A 93 -3.80 -0.39 8.72
C ALA A 93 -3.51 0.47 9.94
N LEU A 94 -4.48 1.24 10.40
CA LEU A 94 -4.34 2.05 11.61
C LEU A 94 -4.10 1.19 12.85
N GLN A 95 -4.77 0.04 12.94
CA GLN A 95 -4.52 -0.91 14.02
C GLN A 95 -3.10 -1.48 13.98
N LEU A 96 -2.61 -1.81 12.78
CA LEU A 96 -1.26 -2.33 12.60
C LEU A 96 -0.19 -1.30 12.95
N MET A 97 -0.45 -0.02 12.66
CA MET A 97 0.52 1.07 12.84
C MET A 97 0.37 1.78 14.18
N LYS A 98 -0.54 1.35 15.02
CA LYS A 98 -0.83 1.98 16.32
C LYS A 98 0.43 2.07 17.18
N CYS A 99 0.71 3.26 17.70
CA CYS A 99 1.84 3.53 18.58
C CYS A 99 1.49 4.68 19.54
N GLU A 100 2.26 4.80 20.63
CA GLU A 100 2.02 5.82 21.66
C GLU A 100 2.15 7.24 21.10
N ALA A 101 3.08 7.45 20.17
CA ALA A 101 3.29 8.77 19.57
C ALA A 101 2.15 9.19 18.64
N GLY A 102 1.28 8.25 18.25
CA GLY A 102 0.15 8.52 17.40
C GLY A 102 0.43 8.29 15.91
N ILE A 103 -0.59 8.51 15.10
CA ILE A 103 -0.53 8.31 13.66
C ILE A 103 -0.91 9.62 12.96
N LEU A 104 -0.12 10.02 11.96
CA LEU A 104 -0.49 11.05 11.01
C LEU A 104 -1.05 10.34 9.76
N LEU A 105 -2.35 10.51 9.53
CA LEU A 105 -3.00 9.98 8.34
C LEU A 105 -3.01 11.05 7.26
N VAL A 106 -2.36 10.76 6.15
CA VAL A 106 -2.31 11.66 4.99
C VAL A 106 -3.31 11.16 3.96
N VAL A 107 -4.27 12.01 3.63
CA VAL A 107 -5.37 11.68 2.71
C VAL A 107 -5.29 12.52 1.45
#